data_7ab6538d85b5edf89b6b737019a2b720
#
_entry.id   7ab6538d85b5edf89b6b737019a2b720
#
_cell.length_a   1.000
_cell.length_b   1.000
_cell.length_c   1.000
_cell.angle_alpha   90.00
_cell.angle_beta   90.00
_cell.angle_gamma   90.00
#
_symmetry.space_group_name_H-M   'P 1'
#
loop_
_entity.id
_entity.type
_entity.pdbx_description
1 polymer ?
#
loop_
_entity_poly.entity_id
_entity_poly.type
_entity_poly.pdbx_seq_one_letter_code
_entity_poly.pdbx_strand_id
1 'polypeptide(L)'
;YETVPYENINIDTSILSSRIKTGLNYLNSDSWIIVTTISCLKKYQSIHPFTKDYFFKIDIQTKYNDLIEKLNQMMFVKTNRVLERGQYAIKGPIIDIFSACSEIPVRVIFNDNKIEKMKLFDLNNQITISEVTQTIISYNHEIIVNNDDQKFFTNESLKLFGKEFSEEILYKNI
;
A
#
# COMPACT_ATOMS: atom_id res chain seq x y z
N TYR A 1 3.59 4.61 16.77
CA TYR A 1 4.95 4.93 16.31
C TYR A 1 5.84 5.19 17.51
N GLU A 2 6.84 4.37 17.69
CA GLU A 2 7.93 4.60 18.66
C GLU A 2 9.19 5.16 17.97
N THR A 3 9.11 5.47 16.67
CA THR A 3 10.22 6.04 15.91
C THR A 3 10.33 7.54 16.14
N VAL A 4 11.53 8.01 16.45
CA VAL A 4 11.84 9.43 16.57
C VAL A 4 11.85 10.04 15.16
N PRO A 5 11.36 11.29 14.98
CA PRO A 5 11.52 11.99 13.71
C PRO A 5 13.00 12.01 13.30
N TYR A 6 13.27 11.73 12.01
CA TYR A 6 14.61 11.66 11.41
C TYR A 6 15.43 10.37 11.63
N GLU A 7 14.89 9.34 12.27
CA GLU A 7 15.49 8.02 12.17
C GLU A 7 15.13 7.38 10.82
N ASN A 8 16.13 6.98 10.04
CA ASN A 8 16.00 6.17 8.82
C ASN A 8 15.63 4.72 9.15
N ILE A 9 14.71 4.52 10.08
CA ILE A 9 14.21 3.20 10.43
C ILE A 9 12.96 2.97 9.58
N ASN A 10 13.00 1.95 8.76
CA ASN A 10 11.82 1.49 8.04
C ASN A 10 10.70 1.20 9.05
N ILE A 11 9.55 1.82 8.83
CA ILE A 11 8.36 1.57 9.64
C ILE A 11 8.08 0.07 9.57
N ASP A 12 7.92 -0.56 10.74
CA ASP A 12 7.52 -1.96 10.81
C ASP A 12 6.25 -2.16 9.97
N THR A 13 6.35 -3.04 8.98
CA THR A 13 5.25 -3.34 8.05
C THR A 13 3.99 -3.81 8.78
N SER A 14 4.12 -4.36 9.98
CA SER A 14 2.99 -4.78 10.82
C SER A 14 2.21 -3.59 11.37
N ILE A 15 2.91 -2.52 11.78
CA ILE A 15 2.30 -1.28 12.26
C ILE A 15 1.58 -0.58 11.11
N LEU A 16 2.24 -0.44 9.97
CA LEU A 16 1.65 0.13 8.76
C LEU A 16 0.38 -0.64 8.35
N SER A 17 0.46 -1.97 8.31
CA SER A 17 -0.66 -2.85 8.01
C SER A 17 -1.84 -2.63 8.96
N SER A 18 -1.58 -2.58 10.26
CA SER A 18 -2.63 -2.36 11.27
C SER A 18 -3.33 -1.01 11.10
N ARG A 19 -2.59 0.03 10.74
CA ARG A 19 -3.13 1.38 10.49
C ARG A 19 -3.99 1.41 9.24
N ILE A 20 -3.51 0.81 8.14
CA ILE A 20 -4.27 0.71 6.88
C ILE A 20 -5.57 -0.08 7.08
N LYS A 21 -5.53 -1.18 7.83
CA LYS A 21 -6.74 -1.95 8.18
C LYS A 21 -7.73 -1.13 9.01
N THR A 22 -7.24 -0.35 9.96
CA THR A 22 -8.10 0.55 10.75
C THR A 22 -8.81 1.55 9.83
N GLY A 23 -8.09 2.13 8.86
CA GLY A 23 -8.67 3.03 7.87
C GLY A 23 -9.71 2.35 6.98
N LEU A 24 -9.43 1.11 6.51
CA LEU A 24 -10.37 0.32 5.73
C LEU A 24 -11.65 0.03 6.51
N ASN A 25 -11.52 -0.37 7.78
CA ASN A 25 -12.66 -0.63 8.65
C ASN A 25 -13.49 0.64 8.88
N TYR A 26 -12.83 1.79 9.07
CA TYR A 26 -13.49 3.08 9.19
C TYR A 26 -14.34 3.41 7.95
N LEU A 27 -13.79 3.22 6.75
CA LEU A 27 -14.51 3.50 5.50
C LEU A 27 -15.71 2.57 5.24
N ASN A 28 -15.64 1.35 5.76
CA ASN A 28 -16.67 0.33 5.54
C ASN A 28 -17.73 0.25 6.66
N SER A 29 -17.62 1.10 7.67
CA SER A 29 -18.53 1.09 8.83
C SER A 29 -19.34 2.38 8.92
N ASP A 30 -20.64 2.26 9.12
CA ASP A 30 -21.54 3.41 9.34
C ASP A 30 -21.42 4.03 10.73
N SER A 31 -20.90 3.26 11.69
CA SER A 31 -20.67 3.71 13.07
C SER A 31 -19.40 3.10 13.64
N TRP A 32 -18.63 3.88 14.41
CA TRP A 32 -17.37 3.44 14.99
C TRP A 32 -17.08 4.13 16.34
N ILE A 33 -16.30 3.44 17.16
CA ILE A 33 -15.68 3.98 18.36
C ILE A 33 -14.17 3.79 18.20
N ILE A 34 -13.41 4.89 18.24
CA ILE A 34 -11.95 4.85 18.20
C ILE A 34 -11.41 4.92 19.62
N VAL A 35 -10.63 3.90 20.01
CA VAL A 35 -9.84 3.90 21.23
C VAL A 35 -8.38 4.08 20.84
N THR A 36 -7.75 5.14 21.34
CA THR A 36 -6.37 5.48 20.96
C THR A 36 -5.60 6.05 22.15
N THR A 37 -4.28 6.15 22.01
CA THR A 37 -3.39 6.76 22.99
C THR A 37 -3.19 8.25 22.70
N ILE A 38 -2.85 9.05 23.73
CA ILE A 38 -2.49 10.46 23.56
C ILE A 38 -1.33 10.65 22.60
N SER A 39 -0.38 9.72 22.59
CA SER A 39 0.77 9.75 21.65
C SER A 39 0.32 9.62 20.20
N CYS A 40 -0.69 8.82 19.90
CA CYS A 40 -1.27 8.70 18.57
C CYS A 40 -2.05 9.94 18.15
N LEU A 41 -2.76 10.59 19.09
CA LEU A 41 -3.50 11.83 18.82
C LEU A 41 -2.58 13.02 18.47
N LYS A 42 -1.37 13.03 19.00
CA LYS A 42 -0.38 14.09 18.72
C LYS A 42 0.30 13.92 17.37
N LYS A 43 0.26 12.74 16.76
CA LYS A 43 0.87 12.49 15.46
C LYS A 43 -0.14 12.81 14.36
N TYR A 44 0.22 13.77 13.51
CA TYR A 44 -0.55 14.08 12.32
C TYR A 44 -0.75 12.82 11.48
N GLN A 45 -2.01 12.47 11.27
CA GLN A 45 -2.36 11.53 10.22
C GLN A 45 -2.93 12.36 9.07
N SER A 46 -2.41 12.14 7.88
CA SER A 46 -3.06 12.69 6.70
C SER A 46 -4.49 12.15 6.65
N ILE A 47 -5.47 13.02 6.52
CA ILE A 47 -6.89 12.64 6.37
C ILE A 47 -7.12 11.98 4.99
N HIS A 48 -6.23 12.25 4.03
CA HIS A 48 -6.33 11.77 2.65
C HIS A 48 -6.04 10.28 2.40
N PRO A 49 -5.25 9.54 3.20
CA PRO A 49 -4.93 8.15 2.86
C PRO A 49 -6.12 7.19 2.94
N PHE A 50 -7.19 7.56 3.60
CA PHE A 50 -8.34 6.67 3.79
C PHE A 50 -9.55 7.06 2.93
N THR A 51 -9.32 7.61 1.75
CA THR A 51 -10.36 7.74 0.73
C THR A 51 -10.57 6.42 0.00
N LYS A 52 -11.71 6.26 -0.68
CA LYS A 52 -11.99 5.05 -1.48
C LYS A 52 -10.90 4.77 -2.52
N ASP A 53 -10.23 5.81 -3.01
CA ASP A 53 -9.15 5.71 -4.01
C ASP A 53 -7.86 5.10 -3.46
N TYR A 54 -7.74 5.00 -2.12
CA TYR A 54 -6.62 4.33 -1.45
C TYR A 54 -6.66 2.82 -1.62
N PHE A 55 -7.81 2.28 -1.98
CA PHE A 55 -8.02 0.85 -2.13
C PHE A 55 -8.37 0.53 -3.58
N PHE A 56 -7.86 -0.60 -4.04
CA PHE A 56 -8.18 -1.13 -5.36
C PHE A 56 -8.78 -2.52 -5.24
N LYS A 57 -9.95 -2.70 -5.85
CA LYS A 57 -10.64 -3.98 -5.90
C LYS A 57 -10.16 -4.77 -7.11
N ILE A 58 -9.67 -5.96 -6.89
CA ILE A 58 -9.34 -6.92 -7.93
C ILE A 58 -10.52 -7.88 -8.06
N ASP A 59 -11.08 -7.98 -9.24
CA ASP A 59 -12.17 -8.91 -9.59
C ASP A 59 -11.98 -9.42 -11.03
N ILE A 60 -12.92 -10.21 -11.52
CA ILE A 60 -12.85 -10.87 -12.83
C ILE A 60 -12.70 -9.91 -14.03
N GLN A 61 -13.02 -8.63 -13.86
CA GLN A 61 -12.89 -7.63 -14.91
C GLN A 61 -11.47 -7.03 -14.98
N THR A 62 -10.65 -7.25 -13.95
CA THR A 62 -9.29 -6.71 -13.87
C THR A 62 -8.40 -7.38 -14.92
N LYS A 63 -7.75 -6.57 -15.75
CA LYS A 63 -6.82 -7.07 -16.79
C LYS A 63 -5.40 -7.21 -16.24
N TYR A 64 -4.63 -8.09 -16.86
CA TYR A 64 -3.26 -8.41 -16.45
C TYR A 64 -2.34 -7.17 -16.37
N ASN A 65 -2.28 -6.39 -17.46
CA ASN A 65 -1.41 -5.21 -17.52
C ASN A 65 -1.89 -4.10 -16.58
N ASP A 66 -3.21 -3.91 -16.48
CA ASP A 66 -3.80 -2.89 -15.61
C ASP A 66 -3.48 -3.19 -14.13
N LEU A 67 -3.49 -4.48 -13.76
CA LEU A 67 -3.10 -4.90 -12.40
C LEU A 67 -1.63 -4.60 -12.11
N ILE A 68 -0.72 -4.90 -13.03
CA ILE A 68 0.72 -4.61 -12.86
C ILE A 68 0.96 -3.11 -12.73
N GLU A 69 0.34 -2.32 -13.60
CA GLU A 69 0.44 -0.87 -13.54
C GLU A 69 -0.08 -0.34 -12.19
N LYS A 70 -1.23 -0.85 -11.75
CA LYS A 70 -1.82 -0.46 -10.47
C LYS A 70 -0.94 -0.85 -9.28
N LEU A 71 -0.34 -2.03 -9.27
CA LEU A 71 0.61 -2.45 -8.24
C LEU A 71 1.82 -1.53 -8.15
N ASN A 72 2.38 -1.10 -9.30
CA ASN A 72 3.47 -0.14 -9.33
C ASN A 72 3.04 1.24 -8.81
N GLN A 73 1.87 1.75 -9.23
CA GLN A 73 1.30 3.01 -8.73
C GLN A 73 1.06 2.97 -7.21
N MET A 74 0.66 1.81 -6.69
CA MET A 74 0.41 1.57 -5.26
C MET A 74 1.68 1.26 -4.47
N MET A 75 2.86 1.42 -5.07
CA MET A 75 4.18 1.26 -4.46
C MET A 75 4.46 -0.15 -3.92
N PHE A 76 3.94 -1.19 -4.60
CA PHE A 76 4.33 -2.55 -4.30
C PHE A 76 5.74 -2.85 -4.80
N VAL A 77 6.50 -3.59 -4.01
CA VAL A 77 7.85 -4.01 -4.37
C VAL A 77 7.79 -5.32 -5.15
N LYS A 78 8.34 -5.32 -6.37
CA LYS A 78 8.44 -6.53 -7.19
C LYS A 78 9.56 -7.44 -6.67
N THR A 79 9.24 -8.70 -6.43
CA THR A 79 10.17 -9.73 -5.93
C THR A 79 10.06 -11.01 -6.74
N ASN A 80 11.01 -11.94 -6.55
CA ASN A 80 10.92 -13.27 -7.17
C ASN A 80 9.89 -14.18 -6.47
N ARG A 81 9.69 -13.94 -5.17
CA ARG A 81 8.73 -14.66 -4.33
C ARG A 81 8.22 -13.70 -3.26
N VAL A 82 6.92 -13.69 -3.04
CA VAL A 82 6.30 -12.89 -1.99
C VAL A 82 6.62 -13.50 -0.62
N LEU A 83 7.18 -12.70 0.27
CA LEU A 83 7.55 -13.07 1.64
C LEU A 83 6.95 -12.13 2.68
N GLU A 84 6.70 -10.88 2.32
CA GLU A 84 6.24 -9.82 3.22
C GLU A 84 5.10 -9.01 2.59
N ARG A 85 4.37 -8.30 3.44
CA ARG A 85 3.34 -7.37 2.98
C ARG A 85 3.95 -6.26 2.13
N GLY A 86 3.20 -5.83 1.12
CA GLY A 86 3.65 -4.84 0.14
C GLY A 86 4.48 -5.40 -1.00
N GLN A 87 4.64 -6.70 -1.08
CA GLN A 87 5.35 -7.35 -2.18
C GLN A 87 4.40 -7.98 -3.19
N TYR A 88 4.87 -8.07 -4.44
CA TYR A 88 4.25 -8.88 -5.47
C TYR A 88 5.29 -9.63 -6.30
N ALA A 89 4.90 -10.76 -6.87
CA ALA A 89 5.74 -11.60 -7.71
C ALA A 89 5.00 -12.01 -8.98
N ILE A 90 5.70 -11.99 -10.12
CA ILE A 90 5.14 -12.40 -11.42
C ILE A 90 5.82 -13.70 -11.85
N LYS A 91 5.02 -14.71 -12.20
CA LYS A 91 5.47 -15.99 -12.74
C LYS A 91 4.60 -16.39 -13.93
N GLY A 92 4.98 -15.89 -15.12
CA GLY A 92 4.13 -16.07 -16.31
C GLY A 92 2.75 -15.46 -16.12
N PRO A 93 1.66 -16.23 -16.27
CA PRO A 93 0.30 -15.73 -16.11
C PRO A 93 -0.15 -15.59 -14.65
N ILE A 94 0.76 -15.81 -13.69
CA ILE A 94 0.44 -15.79 -12.26
C ILE A 94 1.04 -14.55 -11.62
N ILE A 95 0.22 -13.82 -10.86
CA ILE A 95 0.65 -12.70 -10.03
C ILE A 95 0.30 -13.04 -8.58
N ASP A 96 1.33 -13.18 -7.74
CA ASP A 96 1.21 -13.33 -6.29
C ASP A 96 1.31 -11.96 -5.65
N ILE A 97 0.39 -11.61 -4.75
CA ILE A 97 0.30 -10.28 -4.12
C ILE A 97 0.06 -10.44 -2.62
N PHE A 98 0.81 -9.71 -1.81
CA PHE A 98 0.54 -9.59 -0.38
C PHE A 98 0.32 -8.13 0.01
N SER A 99 -0.94 -7.73 0.05
CA SER A 99 -1.32 -6.35 0.39
C SER A 99 -1.12 -6.05 1.88
N ALA A 100 -0.80 -4.81 2.19
CA ALA A 100 -0.72 -4.34 3.57
C ALA A 100 -2.06 -4.46 4.32
N CYS A 101 -3.21 -4.34 3.64
CA CYS A 101 -4.52 -4.48 4.26
C CYS A 101 -4.98 -5.95 4.43
N SER A 102 -4.23 -6.94 3.90
CA SER A 102 -4.63 -8.35 3.91
C SER A 102 -3.89 -9.14 4.99
N GLU A 103 -4.53 -10.19 5.53
CA GLU A 103 -3.87 -11.16 6.42
C GLU A 103 -3.15 -12.26 5.63
N ILE A 104 -3.68 -12.61 4.49
CA ILE A 104 -3.26 -13.75 3.67
C ILE A 104 -3.00 -13.22 2.26
N PRO A 105 -1.89 -13.63 1.62
CA PRO A 105 -1.60 -13.25 0.25
C PRO A 105 -2.56 -13.91 -0.74
N VAL A 106 -2.74 -13.26 -1.88
CA VAL A 106 -3.58 -13.74 -2.97
C VAL A 106 -2.72 -14.08 -4.19
N ARG A 107 -3.04 -15.16 -4.85
CA ARG A 107 -2.55 -15.60 -6.15
C ARG A 107 -3.61 -15.37 -7.19
N VAL A 108 -3.34 -14.50 -8.15
CA VAL A 108 -4.20 -14.19 -9.28
C VAL A 108 -3.67 -14.92 -10.49
N ILE A 109 -4.50 -15.78 -11.08
CA ILE A 109 -4.16 -16.62 -12.23
C ILE A 109 -4.90 -16.06 -13.43
N PHE A 110 -4.17 -15.73 -14.47
CA PHE A 110 -4.70 -15.19 -15.71
C PHE A 110 -4.71 -16.25 -16.81
N ASN A 111 -5.74 -16.19 -17.66
CA ASN A 111 -5.75 -16.82 -18.96
C ASN A 111 -5.81 -15.68 -19.99
N ASP A 112 -4.73 -15.51 -20.77
CA ASP A 112 -4.48 -14.33 -21.59
C ASP A 112 -4.52 -13.05 -20.75
N ASN A 113 -5.52 -12.20 -20.96
CA ASN A 113 -5.66 -10.92 -20.26
C ASN A 113 -6.84 -10.90 -19.26
N LYS A 114 -7.41 -12.07 -18.93
CA LYS A 114 -8.56 -12.19 -18.03
C LYS A 114 -8.21 -13.04 -16.83
N ILE A 115 -8.72 -12.67 -15.66
CA ILE A 115 -8.58 -13.49 -14.46
C ILE A 115 -9.39 -14.78 -14.66
N GLU A 116 -8.70 -15.91 -14.57
CA GLU A 116 -9.31 -17.24 -14.54
C GLU A 116 -9.70 -17.62 -13.12
N LYS A 117 -8.78 -17.46 -12.17
CA LYS A 117 -8.97 -17.80 -10.75
C LYS A 117 -8.19 -16.90 -9.84
N MET A 118 -8.72 -16.71 -8.64
CA MET A 118 -7.99 -16.09 -7.52
C MET A 118 -7.98 -17.03 -6.32
N LYS A 119 -6.84 -17.18 -5.67
CA LYS A 119 -6.63 -18.12 -4.56
C LYS A 119 -5.87 -17.46 -3.43
N LEU A 120 -6.31 -17.65 -2.21
CA LEU A 120 -5.51 -17.36 -1.03
C LEU A 120 -4.51 -18.49 -0.81
N PHE A 121 -3.29 -18.17 -0.41
CA PHE A 121 -2.26 -19.17 -0.21
C PHE A 121 -1.42 -18.88 1.05
N ASP A 122 -0.85 -19.94 1.63
CA ASP A 122 0.06 -19.84 2.76
C ASP A 122 1.46 -19.40 2.30
N LEU A 123 2.05 -18.41 2.98
CA LEU A 123 3.36 -17.85 2.63
C LEU A 123 4.50 -18.86 2.73
N ASN A 124 4.46 -19.75 3.74
CA ASN A 124 5.56 -20.64 4.05
C ASN A 124 5.65 -21.78 3.04
N ASN A 125 4.54 -22.47 2.84
CA ASN A 125 4.48 -23.67 2.00
C ASN A 125 3.92 -23.41 0.60
N GLN A 126 3.36 -22.21 0.32
CA GLN A 126 2.77 -21.81 -0.96
C GLN A 126 1.52 -22.61 -1.36
N ILE A 127 0.93 -23.34 -0.42
CA ILE A 127 -0.27 -24.16 -0.65
C ILE A 127 -1.50 -23.26 -0.67
N THR A 128 -2.40 -23.52 -1.59
CA THR A 128 -3.72 -22.87 -1.68
C THR A 128 -4.55 -23.20 -0.44
N ILE A 129 -5.10 -22.17 0.19
CA ILE A 129 -6.00 -22.28 1.33
C ILE A 129 -7.46 -22.31 0.86
N SER A 130 -7.83 -21.34 0.01
CA SER A 130 -9.19 -21.20 -0.50
C SER A 130 -9.22 -20.44 -1.83
N GLU A 131 -10.32 -20.54 -2.55
CA GLU A 131 -10.59 -19.70 -3.72
C GLU A 131 -11.44 -18.49 -3.31
N VAL A 132 -11.19 -17.35 -3.97
CA VAL A 132 -11.95 -16.11 -3.76
C VAL A 132 -12.34 -15.51 -5.11
N THR A 133 -13.45 -14.79 -5.15
CA THR A 133 -13.96 -14.15 -6.38
C THR A 133 -13.51 -12.71 -6.52
N GLN A 134 -13.08 -12.10 -5.42
CA GLN A 134 -12.57 -10.72 -5.37
C GLN A 134 -11.64 -10.55 -4.19
N THR A 135 -10.76 -9.55 -4.28
CA THR A 135 -9.90 -9.13 -3.18
C THR A 135 -9.69 -7.63 -3.24
N ILE A 136 -9.25 -7.05 -2.13
CA ILE A 136 -8.93 -5.62 -2.03
C ILE A 136 -7.45 -5.50 -1.71
N ILE A 137 -6.77 -4.63 -2.43
CA ILE A 137 -5.40 -4.20 -2.13
C ILE A 137 -5.40 -2.72 -1.77
N SER A 138 -4.42 -2.31 -0.97
CA SER A 138 -4.21 -0.93 -0.54
C SER A 138 -2.86 -0.42 -1.00
N TYR A 139 -2.71 0.89 -1.03
CA TYR A 139 -1.38 1.48 -1.11
C TYR A 139 -0.47 0.94 -0.01
N ASN A 140 0.81 0.83 -0.32
CA ASN A 140 1.82 0.30 0.59
C ASN A 140 2.45 1.37 1.49
N HIS A 141 1.95 2.61 1.42
CA HIS A 141 2.36 3.75 2.21
C HIS A 141 1.12 4.50 2.71
N GLU A 142 1.23 5.17 3.86
CA GLU A 142 0.14 5.97 4.43
C GLU A 142 -0.08 7.28 3.68
N ILE A 143 0.95 7.82 3.07
CA ILE A 143 0.90 9.09 2.35
C ILE A 143 1.05 8.78 0.87
N ILE A 144 0.04 9.14 0.10
CA ILE A 144 0.09 9.12 -1.35
C ILE A 144 0.49 10.52 -1.78
N VAL A 145 1.63 10.63 -2.44
CA VAL A 145 2.12 11.88 -3.02
C VAL A 145 1.93 11.78 -4.53
N ASN A 146 1.02 12.55 -5.07
CA ASN A 146 0.88 12.69 -6.52
C ASN A 146 1.82 13.78 -7.06
N ASN A 147 1.93 13.89 -8.39
CA ASN A 147 2.84 14.85 -9.02
C ASN A 147 2.51 16.33 -8.67
N ASP A 148 1.24 16.65 -8.41
CA ASP A 148 0.84 18.00 -8.04
C ASP A 148 1.15 18.31 -6.58
N ASP A 149 0.99 17.32 -5.69
CA ASP A 149 1.42 17.39 -4.29
C ASP A 149 2.94 17.58 -4.20
N GLN A 150 3.69 16.88 -5.04
CA GLN A 150 5.15 16.98 -5.10
C GLN A 150 5.60 18.39 -5.54
N LYS A 151 4.98 18.94 -6.57
CA LYS A 151 5.22 20.32 -7.02
C LYS A 151 4.83 21.35 -5.96
N PHE A 152 3.66 21.17 -5.33
CA PHE A 152 3.21 22.04 -4.25
C PHE A 152 4.20 22.01 -3.08
N PHE A 153 4.58 20.84 -2.62
CA PHE A 153 5.55 20.67 -1.53
C PHE A 153 6.90 21.31 -1.86
N THR A 154 7.41 21.08 -3.07
CA THR A 154 8.66 21.69 -3.54
C THR A 154 8.59 23.22 -3.52
N ASN A 155 7.50 23.78 -4.05
CA ASN A 155 7.33 25.23 -4.10
C ASN A 155 7.20 25.85 -2.70
N GLU A 156 6.47 25.23 -1.79
CA GLU A 156 6.32 25.73 -0.42
C GLU A 156 7.63 25.59 0.36
N SER A 157 8.34 24.47 0.18
CA SER A 157 9.67 24.27 0.80
C SER A 157 10.68 25.31 0.33
N LEU A 158 10.69 25.64 -0.97
CA LEU A 158 11.55 26.69 -1.54
C LEU A 158 11.21 28.08 -0.98
N LYS A 159 9.93 28.37 -0.73
CA LYS A 159 9.51 29.65 -0.11
C LYS A 159 9.96 29.75 1.36
N LEU A 160 9.84 28.64 2.11
CA LEU A 160 10.12 28.62 3.54
C LEU A 160 11.62 28.54 3.86
N PHE A 161 12.36 27.77 3.10
CA PHE A 161 13.76 27.42 3.43
C PHE A 161 14.80 27.94 2.42
N GLY A 162 14.35 28.57 1.32
CA GLY A 162 15.25 29.11 0.29
C GLY A 162 15.83 28.02 -0.64
N LYS A 163 16.61 28.46 -1.64
CA LYS A 163 17.15 27.57 -2.68
C LYS A 163 18.18 26.55 -2.18
N GLU A 164 18.87 26.84 -1.09
CA GLU A 164 19.89 25.96 -0.52
C GLU A 164 19.30 24.62 0.00
N PHE A 165 18.02 24.63 0.39
CA PHE A 165 17.33 23.43 0.83
C PHE A 165 17.00 22.46 -0.32
N SER A 166 16.89 22.95 -1.56
CA SER A 166 16.47 22.13 -2.70
C SER A 166 17.57 21.21 -3.23
N GLU A 167 18.84 21.53 -3.02
CA GLU A 167 19.94 20.78 -3.64
C GLU A 167 20.44 19.61 -2.77
N GLU A 168 20.28 19.65 -1.45
CA GLU A 168 20.85 18.63 -0.58
C GLU A 168 19.90 17.59 -0.03
N ILE A 169 18.64 17.92 0.21
CA ILE A 169 17.73 17.06 0.98
C ILE A 169 16.61 16.43 0.14
N LEU A 170 16.04 17.15 -0.82
CA LEU A 170 14.90 16.65 -1.60
C LEU A 170 15.27 15.68 -2.71
N TYR A 171 16.48 15.75 -3.25
CA TYR A 171 16.91 14.89 -4.37
C TYR A 171 17.65 13.62 -3.97
N LYS A 172 18.01 13.44 -2.72
CA LYS A 172 18.74 12.24 -2.24
C LYS A 172 17.86 11.18 -1.59
N ASN A 173 16.59 11.48 -1.32
CA ASN A 173 15.70 10.60 -0.51
C ASN A 173 14.31 10.37 -1.11
N ILE A 174 14.12 10.60 -2.42
CA ILE A 174 12.89 10.23 -3.12
C ILE A 174 13.20 9.19 -4.20
#